data_2a59f145f41272ac2bccec25d0bd8290
#
_entry.id   2a59f145f41272ac2bccec25d0bd8290
#
_cell.length_a   1.000
_cell.length_b   1.000
_cell.length_c   1.000
_cell.angle_alpha   90.00
_cell.angle_beta   90.00
_cell.angle_gamma   90.00
#
_symmetry.space_group_name_H-M   'P 1'
#
loop_
_entity.id
_entity.type
_entity.pdbx_description
1 polymer ?
#
loop_
_entity_poly.entity_id
_entity_poly.type
_entity_poly.pdbx_seq_one_letter_code
_entity_poly.pdbx_strand_id
1 'polypeptide(L)'
;MTIRRFFQIGLLLLLMGACAPRLQPLGQDDISPALDVAAGKWQASDGRVLPLRHWLPKEPAKAILLSLHGFNDYGNSFASAGKWLAGRGIATYAPDQRGFGASPYRGLWPGENRLALDVLELTQLLRRHNPQIPFYWLGDSMGGAAVLAALQRSETKPDGIILVAPAVWGRGSMPVHYRIALWLASYTVPWMTVTGRGLNIQASDNIEMLRQLSRDPLVIKETRIDAIHGLVNLMDTAAETRPSGLPVLLLYGAKDEVIPKAPVETFAASLKASSGINLRVVVYRNGWHMLLRDLQAETVWRDIAAWIQDSRAELPSGAERQTLPLFA
;
A
#
# COMPACT_ATOMS: atom_id res chain seq x y z
N MET A 1 -30.07 -39.67 24.75
CA MET A 1 -28.91 -39.51 23.83
C MET A 1 -28.81 -38.12 23.16
N THR A 2 -29.71 -37.20 23.41
CA THR A 2 -29.87 -35.94 22.67
C THR A 2 -29.16 -34.73 23.30
N ILE A 3 -29.18 -34.57 24.63
CA ILE A 3 -28.64 -33.38 25.33
C ILE A 3 -27.10 -33.31 25.23
N ARG A 4 -26.41 -34.44 25.31
CA ARG A 4 -24.95 -34.53 25.23
C ARG A 4 -24.42 -34.13 23.83
N ARG A 5 -25.16 -34.45 22.76
CA ARG A 5 -24.81 -34.03 21.40
C ARG A 5 -25.03 -32.53 21.16
N PHE A 6 -26.09 -31.94 21.72
CA PHE A 6 -26.31 -30.52 21.67
C PHE A 6 -25.22 -29.72 22.43
N PHE A 7 -24.77 -30.22 23.59
CA PHE A 7 -23.68 -29.59 24.34
C PHE A 7 -22.33 -29.72 23.61
N GLN A 8 -22.06 -30.84 22.94
CA GLN A 8 -20.85 -31.01 22.12
C GLN A 8 -20.86 -30.14 20.87
N ILE A 9 -21.99 -29.99 20.20
CA ILE A 9 -22.14 -29.11 19.03
C ILE A 9 -22.03 -27.64 19.46
N GLY A 10 -22.66 -27.25 20.57
CA GLY A 10 -22.56 -25.90 21.13
C GLY A 10 -21.13 -25.53 21.57
N LEU A 11 -20.39 -26.48 22.16
CA LEU A 11 -18.98 -26.29 22.53
C LEU A 11 -18.07 -26.20 21.30
N LEU A 12 -18.34 -26.98 20.23
CA LEU A 12 -17.62 -26.87 18.96
C LEU A 12 -17.86 -25.53 18.26
N LEU A 13 -19.10 -25.03 18.29
CA LEU A 13 -19.44 -23.72 17.72
C LEU A 13 -18.83 -22.55 18.51
N LEU A 14 -18.76 -22.66 19.83
CA LEU A 14 -18.07 -21.68 20.69
C LEU A 14 -16.55 -21.69 20.47
N LEU A 15 -15.95 -22.83 20.22
CA LEU A 15 -14.52 -22.94 19.90
C LEU A 15 -14.18 -22.37 18.50
N MET A 16 -15.11 -22.45 17.54
CA MET A 16 -14.91 -21.87 16.20
C MET A 16 -14.95 -20.35 16.21
N GLY A 17 -15.74 -19.70 17.08
CA GLY A 17 -15.76 -18.25 17.24
C GLY A 17 -14.48 -17.66 17.87
N ALA A 18 -13.73 -18.47 18.64
CA ALA A 18 -12.49 -18.02 19.29
C ALA A 18 -11.28 -17.93 18.33
N CYS A 19 -11.37 -18.55 17.15
CA CYS A 19 -10.28 -18.64 16.18
C CYS A 19 -10.50 -17.75 14.93
N ALA A 20 -11.39 -16.76 14.97
CA ALA A 20 -11.60 -15.83 13.86
C ALA A 20 -10.43 -14.83 13.73
N PRO A 21 -10.11 -14.38 12.51
CA PRO A 21 -9.14 -13.30 12.28
C PRO A 21 -9.46 -12.07 13.13
N ARG A 22 -8.45 -11.53 13.83
CA ARG A 22 -8.62 -10.37 14.70
C ARG A 22 -8.31 -9.08 13.96
N LEU A 23 -9.20 -8.12 14.10
CA LEU A 23 -8.98 -6.74 13.71
C LEU A 23 -8.49 -5.92 14.92
N GLN A 24 -7.92 -4.75 14.64
CA GLN A 24 -7.66 -3.76 15.68
C GLN A 24 -8.97 -3.37 16.38
N PRO A 25 -8.94 -3.08 17.69
CA PRO A 25 -10.11 -2.54 18.38
C PRO A 25 -10.58 -1.25 17.70
N LEU A 26 -11.87 -0.99 17.71
CA LEU A 26 -12.41 0.29 17.26
C LEU A 26 -11.88 1.42 18.16
N GLY A 27 -11.68 2.60 17.58
CA GLY A 27 -11.37 3.82 18.33
C GLY A 27 -12.64 4.47 18.90
N GLN A 28 -12.52 5.71 19.36
CA GLN A 28 -13.65 6.54 19.73
C GLN A 28 -14.23 7.16 18.45
N ASP A 29 -15.57 7.12 18.31
CA ASP A 29 -16.24 7.74 17.18
C ASP A 29 -16.33 9.28 17.34
N ASP A 30 -16.45 9.99 16.22
CA ASP A 30 -16.76 11.43 16.10
C ASP A 30 -15.70 12.40 16.63
N ILE A 31 -14.43 12.05 16.57
CA ILE A 31 -13.36 13.01 16.81
C ILE A 31 -13.01 13.74 15.50
N SER A 32 -12.91 15.06 15.57
CA SER A 32 -12.48 15.84 14.41
C SER A 32 -11.04 15.51 14.04
N PRO A 33 -10.76 15.05 12.80
CA PRO A 33 -9.40 14.79 12.37
C PRO A 33 -8.52 16.04 12.46
N ALA A 34 -7.27 15.86 12.89
CA ALA A 34 -6.32 16.95 13.09
C ALA A 34 -4.93 16.60 12.53
N LEU A 35 -4.22 17.62 12.04
CA LEU A 35 -2.88 17.49 11.48
C LEU A 35 -1.89 18.32 12.29
N ASP A 36 -0.83 17.68 12.76
CA ASP A 36 0.30 18.33 13.43
C ASP A 36 1.60 17.95 12.72
N VAL A 37 1.89 18.69 11.65
CA VAL A 37 3.09 18.45 10.83
C VAL A 37 4.37 18.67 11.65
N ALA A 38 4.40 19.68 12.54
CA ALA A 38 5.57 19.98 13.35
C ALA A 38 5.91 18.85 14.33
N ALA A 39 4.90 18.21 14.90
CA ALA A 39 5.07 17.05 15.76
C ALA A 39 5.20 15.72 14.98
N GLY A 40 5.10 15.74 13.65
CA GLY A 40 5.20 14.54 12.82
C GLY A 40 4.09 13.52 13.07
N LYS A 41 2.86 13.99 13.27
CA LYS A 41 1.69 13.15 13.58
C LYS A 41 0.40 13.75 13.04
N TRP A 42 -0.61 12.90 12.93
CA TRP A 42 -1.98 13.30 12.64
C TRP A 42 -2.97 12.45 13.47
N GLN A 43 -4.14 12.99 13.74
CA GLN A 43 -5.22 12.32 14.46
C GLN A 43 -6.35 11.99 13.49
N ALA A 44 -6.79 10.75 13.49
CA ALA A 44 -7.90 10.27 12.70
C ALA A 44 -9.24 10.50 13.42
N SER A 45 -10.37 10.36 12.69
CA SER A 45 -11.73 10.56 13.20
C SER A 45 -12.11 9.63 14.34
N ASP A 46 -11.43 8.52 14.51
CA ASP A 46 -11.59 7.59 15.63
C ASP A 46 -10.65 7.90 16.83
N GLY A 47 -10.08 9.08 16.86
CA GLY A 47 -9.20 9.56 17.94
C GLY A 47 -7.79 8.98 17.96
N ARG A 48 -7.46 8.07 17.05
CA ARG A 48 -6.12 7.50 16.99
C ARG A 48 -5.11 8.49 16.43
N VAL A 49 -4.00 8.63 17.13
CA VAL A 49 -2.85 9.43 16.69
C VAL A 49 -1.88 8.51 15.95
N LEU A 50 -1.55 8.89 14.72
CA LEU A 50 -0.70 8.14 13.82
C LEU A 50 0.54 8.97 13.47
N PRO A 51 1.74 8.35 13.40
CA PRO A 51 2.94 9.03 12.97
C PRO A 51 2.83 9.47 11.50
N LEU A 52 3.38 10.65 11.21
CA LEU A 52 3.42 11.22 9.86
C LEU A 52 4.81 11.74 9.55
N ARG A 53 5.50 11.11 8.63
CA ARG A 53 6.75 11.63 8.11
C ARG A 53 6.48 12.59 6.97
N HIS A 54 7.36 13.56 6.80
CA HIS A 54 7.25 14.50 5.70
C HIS A 54 8.63 14.98 5.24
N TRP A 55 8.71 15.31 3.97
CA TRP A 55 9.86 15.95 3.34
C TRP A 55 9.33 17.10 2.51
N LEU A 56 9.64 18.32 2.97
CA LEU A 56 9.10 19.55 2.41
C LEU A 56 10.16 20.28 1.60
N PRO A 57 9.80 20.89 0.46
CA PRO A 57 10.68 21.79 -0.28
C PRO A 57 10.98 23.04 0.53
N LYS A 58 12.09 23.72 0.22
CA LYS A 58 12.44 25.03 0.83
C LYS A 58 11.53 26.13 0.35
N GLU A 59 11.14 26.10 -0.93
CA GLU A 59 10.22 27.01 -1.57
C GLU A 59 8.78 26.47 -1.47
N PRO A 60 7.75 27.27 -1.73
CA PRO A 60 6.37 26.80 -1.79
C PRO A 60 6.23 25.56 -2.67
N ALA A 61 5.54 24.54 -2.16
CA ALA A 61 5.37 23.28 -2.87
C ALA A 61 4.62 23.48 -4.19
N LYS A 62 5.08 22.82 -5.25
CA LYS A 62 4.44 22.78 -6.58
C LYS A 62 3.43 21.63 -6.68
N ALA A 63 3.61 20.58 -5.87
CA ALA A 63 2.72 19.44 -5.77
C ALA A 63 2.83 18.81 -4.39
N ILE A 64 1.77 18.12 -3.96
CA ILE A 64 1.72 17.33 -2.74
C ILE A 64 1.59 15.86 -3.13
N LEU A 65 2.39 15.02 -2.49
CA LEU A 65 2.39 13.58 -2.66
C LEU A 65 2.12 12.89 -1.33
N LEU A 66 0.93 12.27 -1.18
CA LEU A 66 0.63 11.37 -0.08
C LEU A 66 1.12 9.97 -0.46
N SER A 67 2.10 9.44 0.29
CA SER A 67 2.78 8.18 -0.01
C SER A 67 2.47 7.11 1.02
N LEU A 68 1.93 5.98 0.58
CA LEU A 68 1.51 4.84 1.40
C LEU A 68 2.47 3.67 1.21
N HIS A 69 3.08 3.22 2.31
CA HIS A 69 4.12 2.19 2.32
C HIS A 69 3.58 0.77 2.11
N GLY A 70 4.47 -0.16 1.79
CA GLY A 70 4.20 -1.58 1.64
C GLY A 70 3.94 -2.31 2.97
N PHE A 71 3.48 -3.56 2.86
CA PHE A 71 3.18 -4.43 4.00
C PHE A 71 4.43 -4.65 4.87
N ASN A 72 4.25 -4.63 6.19
CA ASN A 72 5.31 -4.78 7.20
C ASN A 72 6.36 -3.66 7.27
N ASP A 73 6.29 -2.66 6.39
CA ASP A 73 7.14 -1.49 6.34
C ASP A 73 6.48 -0.29 7.06
N TYR A 74 6.99 0.91 6.89
CA TYR A 74 6.45 2.13 7.49
C TYR A 74 6.87 3.37 6.68
N GLY A 75 6.37 4.55 7.05
CA GLY A 75 6.55 5.79 6.29
C GLY A 75 7.99 6.15 5.94
N ASN A 76 9.00 5.67 6.69
CA ASN A 76 10.40 5.92 6.40
C ASN A 76 10.92 5.23 5.12
N SER A 77 10.15 4.30 4.55
CA SER A 77 10.47 3.69 3.25
C SER A 77 10.64 4.73 2.14
N PHE A 78 10.02 5.90 2.31
CA PHE A 78 10.09 7.00 1.36
C PHE A 78 11.19 8.03 1.65
N ALA A 79 12.07 7.81 2.64
CA ALA A 79 13.01 8.84 3.10
C ALA A 79 13.93 9.36 1.99
N SER A 80 14.50 8.49 1.18
CA SER A 80 15.39 8.88 0.07
C SER A 80 14.62 9.54 -1.07
N ALA A 81 13.51 8.93 -1.50
CA ALA A 81 12.65 9.48 -2.54
C ALA A 81 12.06 10.84 -2.12
N GLY A 82 11.53 10.94 -0.89
CA GLY A 82 10.93 12.18 -0.37
C GLY A 82 11.91 13.33 -0.30
N LYS A 83 13.14 13.10 0.18
CA LYS A 83 14.20 14.12 0.17
C LYS A 83 14.55 14.58 -1.24
N TRP A 84 14.67 13.64 -2.17
CA TRP A 84 14.98 13.94 -3.56
C TRP A 84 13.86 14.72 -4.27
N LEU A 85 12.59 14.33 -4.03
CA LEU A 85 11.40 14.99 -4.55
C LEU A 85 11.20 16.39 -3.96
N ALA A 86 11.49 16.58 -2.66
CA ALA A 86 11.46 17.89 -2.02
C ALA A 86 12.40 18.88 -2.70
N GLY A 87 13.61 18.45 -3.13
CA GLY A 87 14.53 19.27 -3.93
C GLY A 87 13.96 19.68 -5.30
N ARG A 88 12.82 19.16 -5.72
CA ARG A 88 12.12 19.45 -6.99
C ARG A 88 10.77 20.13 -6.78
N GLY A 89 10.48 20.55 -5.57
CA GLY A 89 9.25 21.25 -5.21
C GLY A 89 8.07 20.34 -4.92
N ILE A 90 8.26 19.03 -4.72
CA ILE A 90 7.19 18.09 -4.38
C ILE A 90 7.24 17.80 -2.89
N ALA A 91 6.22 18.25 -2.14
CA ALA A 91 6.07 17.96 -0.73
C ALA A 91 5.54 16.52 -0.56
N THR A 92 6.31 15.67 0.11
CA THR A 92 5.93 14.26 0.33
C THR A 92 5.51 14.06 1.78
N TYR A 93 4.34 13.45 2.00
CA TYR A 93 3.81 13.06 3.29
C TYR A 93 3.62 11.53 3.32
N ALA A 94 4.14 10.87 4.34
CA ALA A 94 4.10 9.42 4.48
C ALA A 94 3.71 9.01 5.91
N PRO A 95 2.44 8.64 6.15
CA PRO A 95 2.02 8.12 7.44
C PRO A 95 2.60 6.73 7.70
N ASP A 96 2.85 6.39 8.98
CA ASP A 96 2.91 4.99 9.36
C ASP A 96 1.47 4.48 9.37
N GLN A 97 1.10 3.64 8.41
CA GLN A 97 -0.25 3.10 8.32
C GLN A 97 -0.59 2.27 9.56
N ARG A 98 -1.86 2.17 9.91
CA ARG A 98 -2.31 1.44 11.11
C ARG A 98 -1.78 0.01 11.14
N GLY A 99 -1.27 -0.39 12.29
CA GLY A 99 -0.68 -1.72 12.50
C GLY A 99 0.77 -1.84 12.04
N PHE A 100 1.37 -0.76 11.52
CA PHE A 100 2.74 -0.75 11.02
C PHE A 100 3.57 0.38 11.64
N GLY A 101 4.89 0.25 11.56
CA GLY A 101 5.83 1.24 12.06
C GLY A 101 5.65 1.52 13.55
N ALA A 102 5.53 2.80 13.91
CA ALA A 102 5.26 3.26 15.26
C ALA A 102 3.76 3.53 15.52
N SER A 103 2.87 3.11 14.62
CA SER A 103 1.43 3.23 14.84
C SER A 103 0.94 2.29 15.96
N PRO A 104 -0.16 2.61 16.66
CA PRO A 104 -0.74 1.73 17.66
C PRO A 104 -1.13 0.36 17.10
N TYR A 105 -1.16 -0.66 17.99
CA TYR A 105 -1.55 -2.05 17.68
C TYR A 105 -0.74 -2.69 16.55
N ARG A 106 0.58 -2.42 16.53
CA ARG A 106 1.50 -2.96 15.54
C ARG A 106 1.37 -4.47 15.39
N GLY A 107 1.26 -4.95 14.14
CA GLY A 107 1.08 -6.35 13.78
C GLY A 107 -0.39 -6.81 13.73
N LEU A 108 -1.36 -6.02 14.20
CA LEU A 108 -2.78 -6.30 14.05
C LEU A 108 -3.34 -5.58 12.82
N TRP A 109 -4.15 -6.28 12.05
CA TRP A 109 -4.80 -5.73 10.86
C TRP A 109 -5.90 -4.72 11.22
N PRO A 110 -5.92 -3.52 10.62
CA PRO A 110 -6.91 -2.49 10.95
C PRO A 110 -8.26 -2.67 10.23
N GLY A 111 -8.31 -3.53 9.23
CA GLY A 111 -9.42 -3.63 8.28
C GLY A 111 -9.24 -2.72 7.06
N GLU A 112 -9.71 -3.20 5.91
CA GLU A 112 -9.59 -2.52 4.61
C GLU A 112 -10.31 -1.17 4.62
N ASN A 113 -11.48 -1.14 5.23
CA ASN A 113 -12.30 0.06 5.35
C ASN A 113 -11.57 1.17 6.12
N ARG A 114 -10.91 0.83 7.23
CA ARG A 114 -10.22 1.82 8.05
C ARG A 114 -8.97 2.34 7.35
N LEU A 115 -8.21 1.48 6.65
CA LEU A 115 -7.10 1.92 5.82
C LEU A 115 -7.55 2.91 4.74
N ALA A 116 -8.64 2.61 4.05
CA ALA A 116 -9.20 3.50 3.04
C ALA A 116 -9.65 4.85 3.63
N LEU A 117 -10.34 4.84 4.78
CA LEU A 117 -10.76 6.05 5.48
C LEU A 117 -9.57 6.91 5.93
N ASP A 118 -8.50 6.31 6.44
CA ASP A 118 -7.28 7.03 6.83
C ASP A 118 -6.67 7.80 5.65
N VAL A 119 -6.65 7.21 4.45
CA VAL A 119 -6.19 7.89 3.23
C VAL A 119 -7.06 9.11 2.93
N LEU A 120 -8.39 8.96 3.02
CA LEU A 120 -9.34 10.04 2.73
C LEU A 120 -9.26 11.18 3.74
N GLU A 121 -9.23 10.86 5.03
CA GLU A 121 -9.14 11.83 6.12
C GLU A 121 -7.83 12.64 6.03
N LEU A 122 -6.71 11.96 5.86
CA LEU A 122 -5.42 12.63 5.73
C LEU A 122 -5.34 13.47 4.44
N THR A 123 -5.94 13.00 3.35
CA THR A 123 -6.08 13.78 2.11
C THR A 123 -6.86 15.09 2.36
N GLN A 124 -8.00 15.01 3.03
CA GLN A 124 -8.80 16.21 3.35
C GLN A 124 -8.02 17.19 4.23
N LEU A 125 -7.31 16.69 5.24
CA LEU A 125 -6.47 17.54 6.11
C LEU A 125 -5.38 18.25 5.30
N LEU A 126 -4.64 17.53 4.48
CA LEU A 126 -3.55 18.09 3.67
C LEU A 126 -4.06 19.08 2.63
N ARG A 127 -5.21 18.80 1.99
CA ARG A 127 -5.84 19.70 1.02
C ARG A 127 -6.36 20.99 1.67
N ARG A 128 -6.91 20.93 2.89
CA ARG A 128 -7.34 22.13 3.62
C ARG A 128 -6.19 23.11 3.88
N HIS A 129 -4.99 22.57 4.16
CA HIS A 129 -3.78 23.39 4.36
C HIS A 129 -3.17 23.89 3.04
N ASN A 130 -3.52 23.27 1.90
CA ASN A 130 -2.91 23.52 0.59
C ASN A 130 -3.95 23.45 -0.53
N PRO A 131 -4.98 24.31 -0.54
CA PRO A 131 -6.16 24.13 -1.38
C PRO A 131 -5.90 24.29 -2.89
N GLN A 132 -4.83 24.99 -3.29
CA GLN A 132 -4.52 25.30 -4.69
C GLN A 132 -3.38 24.43 -5.27
N ILE A 133 -2.79 23.55 -4.45
CA ILE A 133 -1.63 22.77 -4.88
C ILE A 133 -2.11 21.42 -5.42
N PRO A 134 -1.67 20.99 -6.62
CA PRO A 134 -1.97 19.66 -7.16
C PRO A 134 -1.61 18.54 -6.16
N PHE A 135 -2.49 17.55 -6.03
CA PHE A 135 -2.43 16.55 -4.99
C PHE A 135 -2.46 15.14 -5.56
N TYR A 136 -1.44 14.36 -5.29
CA TYR A 136 -1.28 13.01 -5.82
C TYR A 136 -1.24 11.97 -4.70
N TRP A 137 -1.72 10.76 -4.99
CA TRP A 137 -1.51 9.59 -4.15
C TRP A 137 -0.45 8.69 -4.77
N LEU A 138 0.49 8.23 -3.94
CA LEU A 138 1.43 7.17 -4.30
C LEU A 138 1.23 5.99 -3.35
N GLY A 139 1.08 4.80 -3.91
CA GLY A 139 1.00 3.58 -3.12
C GLY A 139 2.04 2.57 -3.57
N ASP A 140 2.90 2.16 -2.64
CA ASP A 140 3.90 1.11 -2.83
C ASP A 140 3.35 -0.22 -2.31
N SER A 141 3.28 -1.25 -3.16
CA SER A 141 2.80 -2.59 -2.81
C SER A 141 1.42 -2.56 -2.11
N MET A 142 1.31 -2.95 -0.84
CA MET A 142 0.08 -2.82 -0.03
C MET A 142 -0.46 -1.38 -0.05
N GLY A 143 0.39 -0.37 -0.02
CA GLY A 143 -0.01 1.03 -0.13
C GLY A 143 -0.76 1.31 -1.44
N GLY A 144 -0.38 0.66 -2.54
CA GLY A 144 -1.10 0.72 -3.81
C GLY A 144 -2.51 0.13 -3.71
N ALA A 145 -2.65 -0.98 -3.00
CA ALA A 145 -3.96 -1.56 -2.72
C ALA A 145 -4.83 -0.66 -1.81
N ALA A 146 -4.22 0.01 -0.82
CA ALA A 146 -4.92 0.98 0.04
C ALA A 146 -5.39 2.21 -0.75
N VAL A 147 -4.57 2.74 -1.68
CA VAL A 147 -4.96 3.81 -2.62
C VAL A 147 -6.18 3.38 -3.43
N LEU A 148 -6.15 2.19 -4.01
CA LEU A 148 -7.26 1.67 -4.83
C LEU A 148 -8.53 1.48 -4.00
N ALA A 149 -8.43 0.94 -2.79
CA ALA A 149 -9.58 0.80 -1.88
C ALA A 149 -10.17 2.16 -1.47
N ALA A 150 -9.32 3.18 -1.25
CA ALA A 150 -9.77 4.53 -0.94
C ALA A 150 -10.55 5.16 -2.11
N LEU A 151 -10.14 4.91 -3.35
CA LEU A 151 -10.83 5.43 -4.54
C LEU A 151 -12.26 4.93 -4.69
N GLN A 152 -12.57 3.71 -4.25
CA GLN A 152 -13.95 3.19 -4.28
C GLN A 152 -14.90 3.96 -3.36
N ARG A 153 -14.37 4.72 -2.38
CA ARG A 153 -15.13 5.39 -1.33
C ARG A 153 -15.07 6.91 -1.42
N SER A 154 -14.26 7.42 -2.33
CA SER A 154 -13.94 8.85 -2.40
C SER A 154 -14.82 9.59 -3.40
N GLU A 155 -15.49 10.64 -2.94
CA GLU A 155 -16.06 11.67 -3.79
C GLU A 155 -14.98 12.68 -4.23
N THR A 156 -13.98 12.91 -3.37
CA THR A 156 -12.86 13.83 -3.64
C THR A 156 -11.66 13.06 -4.14
N LYS A 157 -11.43 13.09 -5.44
CA LYS A 157 -10.32 12.38 -6.09
C LYS A 157 -9.02 13.20 -6.04
N PRO A 158 -7.83 12.52 -6.00
CA PRO A 158 -6.54 13.18 -6.25
C PRO A 158 -6.46 13.63 -7.72
N ASP A 159 -5.46 14.45 -8.05
CA ASP A 159 -5.20 14.87 -9.43
C ASP A 159 -4.53 13.76 -10.26
N GLY A 160 -4.03 12.71 -9.59
CA GLY A 160 -3.54 11.49 -10.19
C GLY A 160 -3.04 10.50 -9.15
N ILE A 161 -2.86 9.25 -9.57
CA ILE A 161 -2.35 8.18 -8.69
C ILE A 161 -1.12 7.50 -9.30
N ILE A 162 -0.20 7.12 -8.42
CA ILE A 162 1.03 6.42 -8.75
C ILE A 162 1.03 5.09 -8.00
N LEU A 163 1.02 3.99 -8.73
CA LEU A 163 1.00 2.63 -8.20
C LEU A 163 2.36 1.99 -8.45
N VAL A 164 3.11 1.72 -7.40
CA VAL A 164 4.45 1.13 -7.47
C VAL A 164 4.35 -0.32 -7.02
N ALA A 165 4.61 -1.26 -7.93
CA ALA A 165 4.50 -2.71 -7.68
C ALA A 165 3.24 -3.08 -6.87
N PRO A 166 2.03 -2.62 -7.28
CA PRO A 166 0.83 -2.64 -6.43
C PRO A 166 0.42 -4.06 -6.06
N ALA A 167 -0.04 -4.24 -4.81
CA ALA A 167 -0.53 -5.51 -4.31
C ALA A 167 -1.94 -5.81 -4.87
N VAL A 168 -1.98 -6.33 -6.09
CA VAL A 168 -3.22 -6.70 -6.83
C VAL A 168 -3.33 -8.21 -7.06
N TRP A 169 -2.55 -9.01 -6.31
CA TRP A 169 -2.59 -10.47 -6.37
C TRP A 169 -3.69 -11.03 -5.45
N GLY A 170 -4.94 -10.73 -5.80
CA GLY A 170 -6.11 -11.20 -5.07
C GLY A 170 -6.41 -12.69 -5.29
N ARG A 171 -7.42 -13.21 -4.56
CA ARG A 171 -7.85 -14.63 -4.62
C ARG A 171 -8.21 -15.10 -6.02
N GLY A 172 -8.72 -14.23 -6.88
CA GLY A 172 -9.07 -14.55 -8.26
C GLY A 172 -7.90 -15.09 -9.10
N SER A 173 -6.66 -14.64 -8.80
CA SER A 173 -5.42 -15.06 -9.49
C SER A 173 -4.51 -15.93 -8.60
N MET A 174 -4.85 -16.11 -7.33
CA MET A 174 -4.08 -16.92 -6.38
C MET A 174 -4.34 -18.42 -6.57
N PRO A 175 -3.32 -19.30 -6.56
CA PRO A 175 -3.48 -20.75 -6.62
C PRO A 175 -4.43 -21.27 -5.53
N VAL A 176 -5.30 -22.22 -5.89
CA VAL A 176 -6.37 -22.73 -5.01
C VAL A 176 -5.82 -23.27 -3.68
N HIS A 177 -4.69 -23.98 -3.72
CA HIS A 177 -4.08 -24.51 -2.49
C HIS A 177 -3.61 -23.42 -1.51
N TYR A 178 -3.11 -22.27 -1.99
CA TYR A 178 -2.80 -21.13 -1.13
C TYR A 178 -4.05 -20.52 -0.49
N ARG A 179 -5.14 -20.43 -1.28
CA ARG A 179 -6.43 -19.93 -0.77
C ARG A 179 -6.98 -20.81 0.34
N ILE A 180 -6.96 -22.15 0.14
CA ILE A 180 -7.41 -23.13 1.14
C ILE A 180 -6.50 -23.07 2.38
N ALA A 181 -5.19 -23.08 2.21
CA ALA A 181 -4.23 -23.02 3.31
C ALA A 181 -4.39 -21.73 4.14
N LEU A 182 -4.51 -20.59 3.49
CA LEU A 182 -4.73 -19.30 4.17
C LEU A 182 -6.07 -19.29 4.91
N TRP A 183 -7.15 -19.74 4.27
CA TRP A 183 -8.47 -19.83 4.89
C TRP A 183 -8.42 -20.72 6.14
N LEU A 184 -7.90 -21.94 6.02
CA LEU A 184 -7.81 -22.87 7.15
C LEU A 184 -6.97 -22.27 8.28
N ALA A 185 -5.79 -21.74 7.99
CA ALA A 185 -4.91 -21.15 9.00
C ALA A 185 -5.55 -19.93 9.68
N SER A 186 -6.27 -19.09 8.91
CA SER A 186 -6.93 -17.89 9.42
C SER A 186 -8.05 -18.18 10.41
N TYR A 187 -8.71 -19.33 10.29
CA TYR A 187 -9.81 -19.73 11.18
C TYR A 187 -9.42 -20.80 12.21
N THR A 188 -8.16 -21.26 12.23
CA THR A 188 -7.65 -22.19 13.23
C THR A 188 -6.56 -21.60 14.11
N VAL A 189 -5.61 -20.88 13.52
CA VAL A 189 -4.42 -20.31 14.21
C VAL A 189 -4.13 -18.87 13.77
N PRO A 190 -5.11 -17.94 13.77
CA PRO A 190 -4.95 -16.59 13.23
C PRO A 190 -3.83 -15.78 13.89
N TRP A 191 -3.54 -16.06 15.15
CA TRP A 191 -2.50 -15.37 15.93
C TRP A 191 -1.08 -15.85 15.64
N MET A 192 -0.92 -17.01 14.99
CA MET A 192 0.42 -17.50 14.65
C MET A 192 1.11 -16.54 13.71
N THR A 193 2.43 -16.46 13.85
CA THR A 193 3.26 -15.63 12.97
C THR A 193 4.05 -16.50 12.01
N VAL A 194 4.26 -15.97 10.81
CA VAL A 194 5.12 -16.55 9.78
C VAL A 194 6.19 -15.54 9.38
N THR A 195 7.32 -16.04 8.92
CA THR A 195 8.43 -15.21 8.43
C THR A 195 8.69 -15.50 6.97
N GLY A 196 9.23 -14.52 6.25
CA GLY A 196 9.74 -14.72 4.88
C GLY A 196 11.11 -15.44 4.83
N ARG A 197 11.67 -15.82 5.99
CA ARG A 197 12.98 -16.49 6.03
C ARG A 197 12.91 -17.85 5.32
N GLY A 198 13.88 -18.10 4.44
CA GLY A 198 13.95 -19.37 3.72
C GLY A 198 13.11 -19.45 2.43
N LEU A 199 12.33 -18.43 2.11
CA LEU A 199 11.59 -18.39 0.84
C LEU A 199 12.49 -18.05 -0.37
N ASN A 200 13.74 -17.62 -0.14
CA ASN A 200 14.70 -17.20 -1.17
C ASN A 200 14.13 -16.13 -2.14
N ILE A 201 13.23 -15.29 -1.65
CA ILE A 201 12.64 -14.17 -2.41
C ILE A 201 13.55 -12.96 -2.26
N GLN A 202 13.99 -12.39 -3.38
CA GLN A 202 14.75 -11.16 -3.41
C GLN A 202 13.83 -9.97 -3.70
N ALA A 203 13.70 -9.06 -2.73
CA ALA A 203 12.81 -7.90 -2.86
C ALA A 203 13.50 -6.68 -3.50
N SER A 204 14.85 -6.64 -3.54
CA SER A 204 15.65 -5.54 -4.06
C SER A 204 17.07 -5.99 -4.40
N ASP A 205 17.76 -5.31 -5.31
CA ASP A 205 19.20 -5.45 -5.56
C ASP A 205 20.07 -4.64 -4.59
N ASN A 206 19.47 -3.77 -3.78
CA ASN A 206 20.14 -2.96 -2.78
C ASN A 206 20.33 -3.75 -1.47
N ILE A 207 21.34 -4.61 -1.45
CA ILE A 207 21.60 -5.53 -0.33
C ILE A 207 21.88 -4.76 0.98
N GLU A 208 22.54 -3.61 0.90
CA GLU A 208 22.83 -2.81 2.10
C GLU A 208 21.54 -2.26 2.72
N MET A 209 20.63 -1.76 1.90
CA MET A 209 19.30 -1.34 2.34
C MET A 209 18.51 -2.51 2.96
N LEU A 210 18.55 -3.72 2.35
CA LEU A 210 17.91 -4.91 2.91
C LEU A 210 18.49 -5.31 4.27
N ARG A 211 19.80 -5.18 4.48
CA ARG A 211 20.46 -5.40 5.77
C ARG A 211 19.99 -4.39 6.83
N GLN A 212 19.90 -3.12 6.47
CA GLN A 212 19.37 -2.07 7.36
C GLN A 212 17.92 -2.38 7.73
N LEU A 213 17.08 -2.71 6.74
CA LEU A 213 15.68 -3.09 6.94
C LEU A 213 15.53 -4.29 7.88
N SER A 214 16.41 -5.28 7.76
CA SER A 214 16.40 -6.47 8.64
C SER A 214 16.71 -6.15 10.10
N ARG A 215 17.40 -5.05 10.39
CA ARG A 215 17.78 -4.59 11.73
C ARG A 215 16.82 -3.55 12.29
N ASP A 216 16.01 -2.92 11.45
CA ASP A 216 15.09 -1.88 11.86
C ASP A 216 13.96 -2.45 12.74
N PRO A 217 13.82 -2.00 14.01
CA PRO A 217 12.81 -2.52 14.93
C PRO A 217 11.38 -2.13 14.55
N LEU A 218 11.19 -1.11 13.70
CA LEU A 218 9.87 -0.68 13.26
C LEU A 218 9.34 -1.51 12.07
N VAL A 219 10.20 -2.24 11.38
CA VAL A 219 9.81 -3.19 10.33
C VAL A 219 9.35 -4.51 10.97
N ILE A 220 8.18 -5.00 10.58
CA ILE A 220 7.64 -6.27 11.09
C ILE A 220 8.33 -7.43 10.36
N LYS A 221 8.95 -8.34 11.15
CA LYS A 221 9.68 -9.51 10.62
C LYS A 221 8.86 -10.80 10.73
N GLU A 222 7.91 -10.81 11.66
CA GLU A 222 7.04 -11.94 11.96
C GLU A 222 5.60 -11.48 11.79
N THR A 223 4.96 -11.99 10.75
CA THR A 223 3.65 -11.53 10.32
C THR A 223 2.57 -12.49 10.79
N ARG A 224 1.55 -11.98 11.45
CA ARG A 224 0.38 -12.74 11.87
C ARG A 224 -0.41 -13.24 10.68
N ILE A 225 -0.98 -14.44 10.78
CA ILE A 225 -1.80 -15.04 9.73
C ILE A 225 -3.07 -14.20 9.48
N ASP A 226 -3.70 -13.67 10.53
CA ASP A 226 -4.86 -12.78 10.36
C ASP A 226 -4.53 -11.47 9.63
N ALA A 227 -3.32 -10.93 9.78
CA ALA A 227 -2.88 -9.78 9.02
C ALA A 227 -2.64 -10.11 7.52
N ILE A 228 -2.12 -11.32 7.22
CA ILE A 228 -2.00 -11.80 5.83
C ILE A 228 -3.39 -11.99 5.21
N HIS A 229 -4.33 -12.55 5.95
CA HIS A 229 -5.71 -12.70 5.50
C HIS A 229 -6.34 -11.35 5.15
N GLY A 230 -6.15 -10.34 6.02
CA GLY A 230 -6.60 -8.98 5.78
C GLY A 230 -5.93 -8.34 4.57
N LEU A 231 -4.61 -8.54 4.38
CA LEU A 231 -3.92 -8.08 3.17
C LEU A 231 -4.53 -8.69 1.89
N VAL A 232 -4.86 -10.00 1.92
CA VAL A 232 -5.48 -10.65 0.76
C VAL A 232 -6.88 -10.09 0.48
N ASN A 233 -7.68 -9.76 1.50
CA ASN A 233 -8.95 -9.06 1.32
C ASN A 233 -8.75 -7.69 0.64
N LEU A 234 -7.75 -6.93 1.09
CA LEU A 234 -7.40 -5.64 0.49
C LEU A 234 -6.96 -5.80 -0.97
N MET A 235 -6.18 -6.85 -1.29
CA MET A 235 -5.77 -7.17 -2.66
C MET A 235 -6.96 -7.54 -3.56
N ASP A 236 -7.96 -8.25 -3.04
CA ASP A 236 -9.20 -8.55 -3.80
C ASP A 236 -9.91 -7.24 -4.17
N THR A 237 -10.11 -6.34 -3.19
CA THR A 237 -10.71 -5.02 -3.42
C THR A 237 -9.91 -4.21 -4.45
N ALA A 238 -8.59 -4.21 -4.33
CA ALA A 238 -7.70 -3.47 -5.23
C ALA A 238 -7.77 -4.00 -6.68
N ALA A 239 -7.75 -5.32 -6.86
CA ALA A 239 -7.79 -5.95 -8.18
C ALA A 239 -9.10 -5.64 -8.95
N GLU A 240 -10.19 -5.38 -8.24
CA GLU A 240 -11.49 -5.03 -8.81
C GLU A 240 -11.69 -3.52 -9.03
N THR A 241 -10.83 -2.68 -8.44
CA THR A 241 -10.98 -1.21 -8.51
C THR A 241 -10.61 -0.66 -9.89
N ARG A 242 -11.44 0.24 -10.40
CA ARG A 242 -11.22 0.96 -11.67
C ARG A 242 -11.20 2.48 -11.42
N PRO A 243 -10.03 3.11 -11.41
CA PRO A 243 -9.86 4.55 -11.13
C PRO A 243 -10.29 5.42 -12.32
N SER A 244 -11.58 5.42 -12.64
CA SER A 244 -12.10 6.17 -13.79
C SER A 244 -11.95 7.68 -13.62
N GLY A 245 -11.60 8.37 -14.72
CA GLY A 245 -11.44 9.82 -14.77
C GLY A 245 -10.17 10.35 -14.11
N LEU A 246 -9.19 9.49 -13.83
CA LEU A 246 -7.91 9.86 -13.21
C LEU A 246 -6.72 9.48 -14.11
N PRO A 247 -5.66 10.30 -14.14
CA PRO A 247 -4.35 9.87 -14.58
C PRO A 247 -3.79 8.80 -13.64
N VAL A 248 -3.30 7.69 -14.21
CA VAL A 248 -2.70 6.57 -13.47
C VAL A 248 -1.31 6.29 -14.03
N LEU A 249 -0.31 6.30 -13.15
CA LEU A 249 1.03 5.81 -13.44
C LEU A 249 1.26 4.50 -12.71
N LEU A 250 1.40 3.39 -13.45
CA LEU A 250 1.70 2.06 -12.91
C LEU A 250 3.16 1.73 -13.19
N LEU A 251 3.93 1.51 -12.14
CA LEU A 251 5.36 1.20 -12.17
C LEU A 251 5.58 -0.23 -11.67
N TYR A 252 6.35 -1.02 -12.42
CA TYR A 252 6.61 -2.41 -12.06
C TYR A 252 8.06 -2.81 -12.37
N GLY A 253 8.65 -3.64 -11.52
CA GLY A 253 9.98 -4.21 -11.73
C GLY A 253 9.90 -5.54 -12.46
N ALA A 254 10.64 -5.71 -13.57
CA ALA A 254 10.62 -6.97 -14.31
C ALA A 254 11.20 -8.16 -13.52
N LYS A 255 11.97 -7.88 -12.45
CA LYS A 255 12.55 -8.84 -11.52
C LYS A 255 11.81 -8.94 -10.19
N ASP A 256 10.56 -8.43 -10.12
CA ASP A 256 9.74 -8.53 -8.91
C ASP A 256 9.40 -9.99 -8.60
N GLU A 257 9.92 -10.49 -7.47
CA GLU A 257 9.67 -11.84 -6.97
C GLU A 257 8.60 -11.88 -5.85
N VAL A 258 8.12 -10.71 -5.41
CA VAL A 258 7.13 -10.59 -4.32
C VAL A 258 5.71 -10.59 -4.88
N ILE A 259 5.42 -9.74 -5.87
CA ILE A 259 4.14 -9.72 -6.57
C ILE A 259 4.34 -10.34 -7.96
N PRO A 260 3.69 -11.49 -8.24
CA PRO A 260 3.81 -12.13 -9.55
C PRO A 260 3.40 -11.21 -10.70
N LYS A 261 4.09 -11.33 -11.83
CA LYS A 261 3.86 -10.50 -13.02
C LYS A 261 2.42 -10.64 -13.55
N ALA A 262 1.90 -11.87 -13.69
CA ALA A 262 0.62 -12.13 -14.31
C ALA A 262 -0.58 -11.40 -13.67
N PRO A 263 -0.75 -11.33 -12.33
CA PRO A 263 -1.78 -10.50 -11.72
C PRO A 263 -1.68 -9.01 -12.07
N VAL A 264 -0.46 -8.46 -12.14
CA VAL A 264 -0.23 -7.05 -12.49
C VAL A 264 -0.55 -6.80 -13.95
N GLU A 265 -0.20 -7.71 -14.84
CA GLU A 265 -0.57 -7.67 -16.27
C GLU A 265 -2.09 -7.71 -16.46
N THR A 266 -2.77 -8.64 -15.78
CA THR A 266 -4.24 -8.74 -15.80
C THR A 266 -4.88 -7.44 -15.29
N PHE A 267 -4.38 -6.89 -14.22
CA PHE A 267 -4.86 -5.62 -13.67
C PHE A 267 -4.64 -4.47 -14.66
N ALA A 268 -3.43 -4.31 -15.20
CA ALA A 268 -3.12 -3.28 -16.19
C ALA A 268 -3.99 -3.40 -17.46
N ALA A 269 -4.19 -4.62 -17.97
CA ALA A 269 -5.06 -4.89 -19.09
C ALA A 269 -6.52 -4.48 -18.81
N SER A 270 -7.01 -4.79 -17.62
CA SER A 270 -8.35 -4.42 -17.19
C SER A 270 -8.52 -2.89 -17.06
N LEU A 271 -7.50 -2.17 -16.64
CA LEU A 271 -7.50 -0.71 -16.60
C LEU A 271 -7.51 -0.12 -18.04
N LYS A 272 -6.72 -0.68 -18.94
CA LYS A 272 -6.72 -0.26 -20.36
C LYS A 272 -8.06 -0.47 -21.05
N ALA A 273 -8.77 -1.55 -20.71
CA ALA A 273 -10.10 -1.85 -21.26
C ALA A 273 -11.21 -0.95 -20.68
N SER A 274 -10.97 -0.27 -19.57
CA SER A 274 -11.94 0.59 -18.89
C SER A 274 -11.94 1.98 -19.53
N SER A 275 -13.12 2.49 -19.88
CA SER A 275 -13.25 3.84 -20.43
C SER A 275 -12.86 4.94 -19.42
N GLY A 276 -12.23 6.01 -19.92
CA GLY A 276 -11.92 7.20 -19.11
C GLY A 276 -10.71 7.06 -18.16
N ILE A 277 -9.90 6.02 -18.30
CA ILE A 277 -8.64 5.87 -17.54
C ILE A 277 -7.47 6.31 -18.45
N ASN A 278 -6.72 7.32 -18.01
CA ASN A 278 -5.45 7.70 -18.64
C ASN A 278 -4.33 6.91 -17.95
N LEU A 279 -4.11 5.67 -18.42
CA LEU A 279 -3.12 4.75 -17.85
C LEU A 279 -1.79 4.84 -18.58
N ARG A 280 -0.72 5.04 -17.83
CA ARG A 280 0.65 4.83 -18.27
C ARG A 280 1.27 3.69 -17.47
N VAL A 281 1.88 2.74 -18.16
CA VAL A 281 2.54 1.57 -17.57
C VAL A 281 4.02 1.61 -17.88
N VAL A 282 4.85 1.48 -16.84
CA VAL A 282 6.31 1.48 -16.98
C VAL A 282 6.87 0.23 -16.33
N VAL A 283 7.62 -0.56 -17.08
CA VAL A 283 8.31 -1.74 -16.57
C VAL A 283 9.82 -1.52 -16.60
N TYR A 284 10.42 -1.48 -15.42
CA TYR A 284 11.87 -1.33 -15.28
C TYR A 284 12.53 -2.69 -15.40
N ARG A 285 13.30 -2.91 -16.48
CA ARG A 285 13.94 -4.19 -16.80
C ARG A 285 14.81 -4.75 -15.66
N ASN A 286 15.51 -3.87 -14.94
CA ASN A 286 16.37 -4.23 -13.82
C ASN A 286 15.73 -3.93 -12.45
N GLY A 287 14.47 -3.50 -12.41
CA GLY A 287 13.73 -3.20 -11.20
C GLY A 287 13.29 -4.46 -10.47
N TRP A 288 13.31 -4.39 -9.16
CA TRP A 288 12.78 -5.38 -8.24
C TRP A 288 11.48 -4.89 -7.61
N HIS A 289 11.01 -5.55 -6.54
CA HIS A 289 9.80 -5.13 -5.84
C HIS A 289 9.93 -3.74 -5.21
N MET A 290 11.07 -3.47 -4.57
CA MET A 290 11.32 -2.21 -3.86
C MET A 290 11.86 -1.13 -4.79
N LEU A 291 11.17 -0.85 -5.90
CA LEU A 291 11.59 0.08 -6.96
C LEU A 291 12.09 1.43 -6.46
N LEU A 292 11.47 1.96 -5.40
CA LEU A 292 11.83 3.26 -4.82
C LEU A 292 13.11 3.22 -3.97
N ARG A 293 13.69 2.03 -3.77
CA ARG A 293 14.87 1.79 -2.92
C ARG A 293 15.92 0.90 -3.58
N ASP A 294 15.68 0.42 -4.79
CA ASP A 294 16.65 -0.31 -5.60
C ASP A 294 17.90 0.55 -5.89
N LEU A 295 18.99 -0.05 -6.33
CA LEU A 295 20.20 0.69 -6.71
C LEU A 295 19.96 1.73 -7.80
N GLN A 296 18.96 1.52 -8.66
CA GLN A 296 18.55 2.46 -9.71
C GLN A 296 17.30 3.31 -9.34
N ALA A 297 16.94 3.38 -8.09
CA ALA A 297 15.70 4.05 -7.63
C ALA A 297 15.56 5.51 -8.10
N GLU A 298 16.68 6.24 -8.28
CA GLU A 298 16.63 7.62 -8.78
C GLU A 298 16.03 7.71 -10.18
N THR A 299 16.19 6.69 -11.05
CA THR A 299 15.51 6.63 -12.35
C THR A 299 13.99 6.64 -12.18
N VAL A 300 13.49 5.86 -11.21
CA VAL A 300 12.06 5.81 -10.88
C VAL A 300 11.57 7.14 -10.31
N TRP A 301 12.35 7.77 -9.42
CA TRP A 301 11.97 9.09 -8.86
C TRP A 301 11.92 10.18 -9.94
N ARG A 302 12.80 10.14 -10.93
CA ARG A 302 12.79 11.08 -12.09
C ARG A 302 11.52 10.92 -12.90
N ASP A 303 11.09 9.70 -13.18
CA ASP A 303 9.86 9.42 -13.90
C ASP A 303 8.64 9.91 -13.12
N ILE A 304 8.58 9.63 -11.81
CA ILE A 304 7.52 10.12 -10.92
C ILE A 304 7.47 11.65 -10.94
N ALA A 305 8.60 12.33 -10.78
CA ALA A 305 8.65 13.79 -10.77
C ALA A 305 8.22 14.39 -12.11
N ALA A 306 8.66 13.83 -13.22
CA ALA A 306 8.26 14.26 -14.56
C ALA A 306 6.76 14.07 -14.79
N TRP A 307 6.21 12.93 -14.40
CA TRP A 307 4.79 12.63 -14.52
C TRP A 307 3.89 13.55 -13.65
N ILE A 308 4.34 13.89 -12.44
CA ILE A 308 3.64 14.86 -11.57
C ILE A 308 3.62 16.25 -12.20
N GLN A 309 4.68 16.66 -12.90
CA GLN A 309 4.76 17.95 -13.58
C GLN A 309 3.88 17.99 -14.83
N ASP A 310 3.91 16.94 -15.63
CA ASP A 310 3.05 16.75 -16.80
C ASP A 310 2.83 15.26 -17.04
N SER A 311 1.64 14.78 -16.75
CA SER A 311 1.27 13.37 -16.91
C SER A 311 1.31 12.87 -18.36
N ARG A 312 1.45 13.76 -19.35
CA ARG A 312 1.53 13.42 -20.78
C ARG A 312 2.96 13.49 -21.32
N ALA A 313 3.88 14.15 -20.62
CA ALA A 313 5.26 14.28 -21.06
C ALA A 313 5.97 12.91 -21.14
N GLU A 314 6.97 12.83 -22.02
CA GLU A 314 7.82 11.63 -22.09
C GLU A 314 8.57 11.42 -20.77
N LEU A 315 8.60 10.16 -20.28
CA LEU A 315 9.30 9.85 -19.05
C LEU A 315 10.80 9.74 -19.27
N PRO A 316 11.62 10.36 -18.39
CA PRO A 316 13.07 10.44 -18.57
C PRO A 316 13.79 9.09 -18.72
N SER A 317 13.27 8.02 -18.14
CA SER A 317 13.88 6.67 -18.26
C SER A 317 13.75 6.06 -19.65
N GLY A 318 12.74 6.47 -20.44
CA GLY A 318 12.36 5.80 -21.68
C GLY A 318 11.86 4.36 -21.50
N ALA A 319 11.70 3.89 -20.26
CA ALA A 319 11.31 2.53 -19.95
C ALA A 319 9.89 2.19 -20.40
N GLU A 320 9.01 3.19 -20.52
CA GLU A 320 7.66 3.02 -21.05
C GLU A 320 7.63 2.46 -22.47
N ARG A 321 8.54 2.92 -23.35
CA ARG A 321 8.67 2.42 -24.73
C ARG A 321 9.09 0.94 -24.79
N GLN A 322 9.75 0.43 -23.76
CA GLN A 322 10.21 -0.94 -23.64
C GLN A 322 9.18 -1.86 -22.99
N THR A 323 8.09 -1.30 -22.45
CA THR A 323 7.09 -2.03 -21.66
C THR A 323 6.24 -2.98 -22.52
N LEU A 324 5.94 -2.60 -23.77
CA LEU A 324 5.06 -3.36 -24.65
C LEU A 324 5.51 -4.82 -24.88
N PRO A 325 6.79 -5.15 -25.07
CA PRO A 325 7.23 -6.53 -25.22
C PRO A 325 7.25 -7.34 -23.92
N LEU A 326 7.20 -6.66 -22.75
CA LEU A 326 7.23 -7.29 -21.43
C LEU A 326 5.82 -7.58 -20.87
N PHE A 327 4.80 -6.92 -21.44
CA PHE A 327 3.38 -7.07 -21.10
C PHE A 327 2.54 -7.54 -22.30
N ALA A 328 3.18 -8.04 -23.35
CA ALA A 328 2.51 -8.61 -24.54
C ALA A 328 2.27 -10.10 -24.38
#